data_30958b97f2f76e9b1573fb028381e67a
#
_entry.id   30958b97f2f76e9b1573fb028381e67a
#
_cell.length_a   1.000
_cell.length_b   1.000
_cell.length_c   1.000
_cell.angle_alpha   90.00
_cell.angle_beta   90.00
_cell.angle_gamma   90.00
#
_symmetry.space_group_name_H-M   'P 1'
#
loop_
_entity.id
_entity.type
_entity.pdbx_description
1 polymer ?
#
loop_
_entity_poly.entity_id
_entity_poly.type
_entity_poly.pdbx_seq_one_letter_code
_entity_poly.pdbx_strand_id
1 'polypeptide(L)'
;MKQDNNLRIILVVAISFLFIMVYSYFQKPAQPIEKAIQEKATLTPNAAPSSLVSKNIALSTVPNTQNLNSDIFNPNKIIATINSKDVEIQIDSLGRISQFYLKDKKFTAPRQEGFIDHIKRLFGFAKKPQEVITKLPLLGDTLPKPLEMRFSDIATNNQAFEVPYKASMDSIELTTTPQTLVLTQNLNNLVIRKIITFYPDLKYKIKLEVSNPVPYVISSGTRPVADADGYAFHGVLLKDSEDKIEKVEDKKADEKSQPYVGAKFIASVDRYYTSLFFTTSPKGFDAIIDSEIGTKNPMPFVAFNGNADFEGYIGPKNYKELKEINPNLTDVVEYGIITFFAKPVFLLLNFLHSYTLNWGWAIILLTLIVRIILFPLSYKGMVSMQKLKEVAPKMKELQAKYKDDPQKLQSQMMQLYKKHGANPMGGCLPLILQIPVFFAIYRVLYNAVELKSTGWILWIHDLSVMDPYFVLPILMGVSMYMSQVLTPNTIADPTQAKIFRLLPVVFTLFLITFPAGLVLYWTVNNIFSILQQLIINRMMERKKALEIAEHKHHHIEVEKNHKEKTK
;
A
#
# COMPACT_ATOMS: atom_id res chain seq x y z
N MET A 1 37.32 23.92 15.70
CA MET A 1 35.88 24.24 15.74
C MET A 1 35.16 24.26 14.37
N LYS A 2 35.80 24.05 13.21
CA LYS A 2 35.12 24.05 11.89
C LYS A 2 34.79 22.64 11.35
N GLN A 3 35.21 21.58 12.01
CA GLN A 3 35.00 20.19 11.60
C GLN A 3 33.60 19.65 11.98
N ASP A 4 32.95 20.28 12.96
CA ASP A 4 31.65 19.86 13.47
C ASP A 4 30.43 20.24 12.59
N ASN A 5 30.54 21.29 11.77
CA ASN A 5 29.40 21.74 10.98
C ASN A 5 29.06 20.80 9.80
N ASN A 6 30.06 20.21 9.16
CA ASN A 6 29.81 19.30 8.02
C ASN A 6 29.28 17.95 8.51
N LEU A 7 29.76 17.46 9.66
CA LEU A 7 29.21 16.26 10.29
C LEU A 7 27.73 16.51 10.72
N ARG A 8 27.44 17.70 11.24
CA ARG A 8 26.06 18.12 11.58
C ARG A 8 25.17 18.21 10.36
N ILE A 9 25.65 18.74 9.23
CA ILE A 9 24.88 18.82 7.99
C ILE A 9 24.59 17.43 7.43
N ILE A 10 25.53 16.50 7.49
CA ILE A 10 25.35 15.12 7.01
C ILE A 10 24.45 14.33 7.96
N LEU A 11 24.69 14.52 9.25
CA LEU A 11 23.81 13.94 10.28
C LEU A 11 22.39 14.50 10.12
N VAL A 12 22.24 15.78 9.83
CA VAL A 12 20.95 16.43 9.53
C VAL A 12 20.36 15.88 8.22
N VAL A 13 21.12 15.67 7.15
CA VAL A 13 20.61 15.10 5.90
C VAL A 13 20.28 13.61 6.08
N ALA A 14 21.11 12.83 6.75
CA ALA A 14 20.83 11.43 7.06
C ALA A 14 19.66 11.31 8.06
N ILE A 15 19.63 12.14 9.08
CA ILE A 15 18.51 12.23 10.04
C ILE A 15 17.28 12.81 9.36
N SER A 16 17.39 13.79 8.46
CA SER A 16 16.25 14.30 7.69
C SER A 16 15.69 13.24 6.73
N PHE A 17 16.54 12.43 6.11
CA PHE A 17 16.12 11.31 5.28
C PHE A 17 15.49 10.21 6.14
N LEU A 18 16.11 9.88 7.26
CA LEU A 18 15.55 8.98 8.27
C LEU A 18 14.29 9.58 8.90
N PHE A 19 14.28 10.88 9.14
CA PHE A 19 13.13 11.60 9.67
C PHE A 19 12.01 11.75 8.62
N ILE A 20 12.31 11.91 7.34
CA ILE A 20 11.32 11.86 6.25
C ILE A 20 10.76 10.43 6.13
N MET A 21 11.58 9.40 6.27
CA MET A 21 11.12 8.01 6.35
C MET A 21 10.30 7.73 7.61
N VAL A 22 10.76 8.19 8.77
CA VAL A 22 10.05 8.08 10.05
C VAL A 22 8.86 9.03 10.09
N TYR A 23 8.97 10.23 9.53
CA TYR A 23 7.90 11.21 9.44
C TYR A 23 6.81 10.79 8.44
N SER A 24 7.14 10.13 7.33
CA SER A 24 6.11 9.46 6.52
C SER A 24 5.42 8.33 7.28
N TYR A 25 6.08 7.79 8.30
CA TYR A 25 5.50 6.84 9.26
C TYR A 25 4.59 7.53 10.29
N PHE A 26 4.88 8.79 10.65
CA PHE A 26 4.15 9.57 11.65
C PHE A 26 3.34 10.74 11.05
N GLN A 27 3.20 10.87 9.74
CA GLN A 27 2.42 11.96 9.16
C GLN A 27 0.98 11.93 9.66
N LYS A 28 0.67 12.90 10.52
CA LYS A 28 -0.72 13.33 10.71
C LYS A 28 -1.24 13.80 9.34
N PRO A 29 -2.43 13.36 8.90
CA PRO A 29 -3.03 13.93 7.69
C PRO A 29 -3.15 15.45 7.85
N ALA A 30 -2.92 16.17 6.75
CA ALA A 30 -3.08 17.61 6.70
C ALA A 30 -4.45 17.99 7.26
N GLN A 31 -4.49 18.92 8.20
CA GLN A 31 -5.74 19.45 8.72
C GLN A 31 -6.55 20.03 7.55
N PRO A 32 -7.86 19.79 7.47
CA PRO A 32 -8.71 20.44 6.49
C PRO A 32 -8.60 21.95 6.64
N ILE A 33 -8.44 22.64 5.53
CA ILE A 33 -8.40 24.10 5.48
C ILE A 33 -9.81 24.62 5.80
N GLU A 34 -10.04 24.95 7.05
CA GLU A 34 -11.30 25.47 7.60
C GLU A 34 -11.69 26.87 7.03
N LYS A 35 -10.87 27.43 6.14
CA LYS A 35 -11.07 28.77 5.55
C LYS A 35 -11.72 28.80 4.17
N ALA A 36 -12.03 27.66 3.54
CA ALA A 36 -12.66 27.66 2.21
C ALA A 36 -14.18 27.43 2.24
N ILE A 37 -14.79 27.19 3.40
CA ILE A 37 -16.21 26.86 3.51
C ILE A 37 -17.09 28.11 3.78
N GLN A 38 -16.53 29.25 4.11
CA GLN A 38 -17.32 30.46 4.38
C GLN A 38 -17.66 31.33 3.16
N GLU A 39 -17.12 31.02 1.98
CA GLU A 39 -17.33 31.89 0.79
C GLU A 39 -18.17 31.26 -0.33
N LYS A 40 -18.78 30.07 -0.12
CA LYS A 40 -19.64 29.41 -1.12
C LYS A 40 -21.05 29.05 -0.66
N ALA A 41 -21.53 29.71 0.37
CA ALA A 41 -22.90 29.51 0.90
C ALA A 41 -23.90 30.55 0.38
N THR A 42 -23.81 30.96 -0.90
CA THR A 42 -24.86 31.74 -1.56
C THR A 42 -24.93 31.35 -3.03
N LEU A 43 -25.70 30.30 -3.36
CA LEU A 43 -26.39 30.14 -4.63
C LEU A 43 -27.42 28.99 -4.52
N THR A 44 -28.61 29.41 -4.21
CA THR A 44 -30.00 29.00 -4.57
C THR A 44 -30.40 27.55 -4.79
N PRO A 45 -31.64 27.23 -4.38
CA PRO A 45 -32.15 25.89 -4.21
C PRO A 45 -33.03 25.46 -5.37
N ASN A 46 -32.91 24.24 -5.86
CA ASN A 46 -34.01 23.45 -6.38
C ASN A 46 -33.59 22.06 -6.76
N ALA A 47 -33.62 21.16 -5.79
CA ALA A 47 -33.98 19.75 -5.93
C ALA A 47 -34.16 19.23 -4.52
N ALA A 48 -35.34 18.80 -4.16
CA ALA A 48 -35.61 18.22 -2.86
C ALA A 48 -34.80 16.92 -2.69
N PRO A 49 -33.88 16.83 -1.73
CA PRO A 49 -33.23 15.57 -1.38
C PRO A 49 -34.17 14.79 -0.48
N SER A 50 -34.46 13.56 -0.82
CA SER A 50 -34.98 12.55 0.11
C SER A 50 -33.90 12.20 1.14
N SER A 51 -33.59 13.13 2.04
CA SER A 51 -32.51 12.97 2.99
C SER A 51 -33.00 12.32 4.26
N LEU A 52 -32.86 11.02 4.36
CA LEU A 52 -32.95 10.29 5.65
C LEU A 52 -31.80 10.66 6.59
N VAL A 53 -30.68 11.10 6.07
CA VAL A 53 -29.47 11.46 6.82
C VAL A 53 -29.55 12.85 7.46
N SER A 54 -30.44 13.73 7.00
CA SER A 54 -30.61 15.09 7.55
C SER A 54 -31.34 15.18 8.91
N LYS A 55 -31.91 14.09 9.40
CA LYS A 55 -32.50 14.05 10.75
C LYS A 55 -31.68 13.07 11.60
N ASN A 56 -30.82 13.61 12.45
CA ASN A 56 -30.18 12.95 13.61
C ASN A 56 -30.59 11.50 13.82
N ILE A 57 -30.10 10.56 13.01
CA ILE A 57 -30.13 9.15 13.36
C ILE A 57 -29.06 9.02 14.44
N ALA A 58 -29.47 9.20 15.70
CA ALA A 58 -28.62 8.82 16.83
C ALA A 58 -28.38 7.32 16.69
N LEU A 59 -27.14 6.93 16.38
CA LEU A 59 -26.74 5.53 16.39
C LEU A 59 -26.88 5.05 17.83
N SER A 60 -27.87 4.17 18.06
CA SER A 60 -28.04 3.55 19.35
C SER A 60 -26.81 2.69 19.64
N THR A 61 -26.21 2.88 20.81
CA THR A 61 -25.09 2.03 21.28
C THR A 61 -25.55 0.58 21.42
N VAL A 62 -24.62 -0.34 21.30
CA VAL A 62 -24.89 -1.75 21.64
C VAL A 62 -25.37 -1.78 23.09
N PRO A 63 -26.51 -2.40 23.41
CA PRO A 63 -26.94 -2.55 24.78
C PRO A 63 -25.87 -3.25 25.61
N ASN A 64 -25.66 -2.81 26.85
CA ASN A 64 -24.70 -3.44 27.74
C ASN A 64 -25.23 -4.83 28.14
N THR A 65 -24.81 -5.86 27.41
CA THR A 65 -25.26 -7.25 27.59
C THR A 65 -24.72 -7.93 28.88
N GLN A 66 -23.92 -7.22 29.69
CA GLN A 66 -23.33 -7.78 30.91
C GLN A 66 -24.38 -8.12 32.02
N ASN A 67 -25.62 -7.65 31.88
CA ASN A 67 -26.69 -7.90 32.86
C ASN A 67 -27.81 -8.81 32.33
N LEU A 68 -27.65 -9.44 31.16
CA LEU A 68 -28.63 -10.43 30.70
C LEU A 68 -28.36 -11.76 31.37
N ASN A 69 -29.38 -12.35 31.97
CA ASN A 69 -29.34 -13.71 32.53
C ASN A 69 -28.77 -14.66 31.46
N SER A 70 -27.53 -15.10 31.66
CA SER A 70 -26.73 -15.89 30.72
C SER A 70 -27.32 -17.25 30.35
N ASP A 71 -28.38 -17.66 30.99
CA ASP A 71 -29.01 -18.96 30.77
C ASP A 71 -30.06 -18.99 29.64
N ILE A 72 -30.50 -17.83 29.13
CA ILE A 72 -31.62 -17.78 28.18
C ILE A 72 -31.19 -17.46 26.74
N PHE A 73 -30.15 -16.66 26.54
CA PHE A 73 -29.74 -16.23 25.20
C PHE A 73 -28.22 -16.05 25.05
N ASN A 74 -27.61 -16.76 24.10
CA ASN A 74 -26.22 -16.58 23.70
C ASN A 74 -26.14 -15.87 22.34
N PRO A 75 -25.75 -14.58 22.26
CA PRO A 75 -25.67 -13.81 21.03
C PRO A 75 -24.65 -14.36 20.03
N ASN A 76 -23.66 -15.12 20.49
CA ASN A 76 -22.59 -15.68 19.64
C ASN A 76 -22.85 -17.14 19.24
N LYS A 77 -24.03 -17.71 19.59
CA LYS A 77 -24.41 -19.06 19.17
C LYS A 77 -24.53 -19.11 17.64
N ILE A 78 -23.83 -20.02 16.99
CA ILE A 78 -23.94 -20.22 15.53
C ILE A 78 -25.28 -20.90 15.23
N ILE A 79 -26.06 -20.30 14.33
CA ILE A 79 -27.36 -20.77 13.87
C ILE A 79 -27.37 -21.26 12.43
N ALA A 80 -26.35 -20.88 11.64
CA ALA A 80 -26.18 -21.40 10.29
C ALA A 80 -24.70 -21.38 9.88
N THR A 81 -24.29 -22.35 9.06
CA THR A 81 -22.97 -22.45 8.48
C THR A 81 -23.07 -22.64 6.97
N ILE A 82 -22.41 -21.79 6.19
CA ILE A 82 -22.28 -21.90 4.76
C ILE A 82 -20.88 -22.43 4.48
N ASN A 83 -20.80 -23.55 3.81
CA ASN A 83 -19.57 -24.27 3.58
C ASN A 83 -19.29 -24.42 2.08
N SER A 84 -18.08 -24.17 1.64
CA SER A 84 -17.61 -24.45 0.27
C SER A 84 -16.20 -25.03 0.30
N LYS A 85 -15.65 -25.31 -0.88
CA LYS A 85 -14.25 -25.73 -1.02
C LYS A 85 -13.29 -24.67 -0.47
N ASP A 86 -13.57 -23.39 -0.74
CA ASP A 86 -12.64 -22.29 -0.52
C ASP A 86 -12.97 -21.43 0.71
N VAL A 87 -14.21 -21.52 1.23
CA VAL A 87 -14.66 -20.73 2.38
C VAL A 87 -15.59 -21.49 3.33
N GLU A 88 -15.65 -20.99 4.56
CA GLU A 88 -16.66 -21.34 5.57
C GLU A 88 -17.14 -20.04 6.21
N ILE A 89 -18.46 -19.83 6.23
CA ILE A 89 -19.10 -18.63 6.77
C ILE A 89 -20.01 -19.07 7.92
N GLN A 90 -19.88 -18.43 9.07
CA GLN A 90 -20.68 -18.72 10.25
C GLN A 90 -21.60 -17.55 10.56
N ILE A 91 -22.88 -17.84 10.74
CA ILE A 91 -23.92 -16.89 11.11
C ILE A 91 -24.31 -17.11 12.56
N ASP A 92 -24.27 -16.04 13.36
CA ASP A 92 -24.67 -16.09 14.78
C ASP A 92 -26.17 -15.85 14.98
N SER A 93 -26.62 -16.00 16.23
CA SER A 93 -28.02 -15.84 16.62
C SER A 93 -28.56 -14.41 16.45
N LEU A 94 -27.72 -13.41 16.31
CA LEU A 94 -28.11 -12.03 15.94
C LEU A 94 -28.16 -11.83 14.40
N GLY A 95 -28.03 -12.90 13.63
CA GLY A 95 -28.08 -12.85 12.17
C GLY A 95 -26.93 -12.05 11.56
N ARG A 96 -25.76 -12.08 12.20
CA ARG A 96 -24.51 -11.45 11.75
C ARG A 96 -23.59 -12.51 11.18
N ILE A 97 -22.70 -12.12 10.27
CA ILE A 97 -21.56 -12.96 9.90
C ILE A 97 -20.58 -12.93 11.07
N SER A 98 -20.64 -13.97 11.91
CA SER A 98 -19.81 -14.08 13.11
C SER A 98 -18.36 -14.32 12.77
N GLN A 99 -18.11 -15.19 11.77
CA GLN A 99 -16.78 -15.49 11.26
C GLN A 99 -16.81 -15.83 9.76
N PHE A 100 -15.74 -15.51 9.09
CA PHE A 100 -15.49 -15.82 7.68
C PHE A 100 -14.11 -16.46 7.56
N TYR A 101 -14.06 -17.73 7.18
CA TYR A 101 -12.82 -18.49 7.05
C TYR A 101 -12.45 -18.68 5.57
N LEU A 102 -11.21 -18.39 5.22
CA LEU A 102 -10.63 -18.81 3.95
C LEU A 102 -9.95 -20.17 4.11
N LYS A 103 -10.25 -21.12 3.21
CA LYS A 103 -9.67 -22.48 3.18
C LYS A 103 -8.65 -22.66 2.06
N ASP A 104 -8.56 -21.72 1.13
CA ASP A 104 -7.61 -21.77 0.03
C ASP A 104 -6.17 -21.89 0.58
N LYS A 105 -5.43 -22.84 0.04
CA LYS A 105 -4.03 -23.10 0.38
C LYS A 105 -3.13 -21.89 0.23
N LYS A 106 -3.46 -20.97 -0.67
CA LYS A 106 -2.76 -19.69 -0.83
C LYS A 106 -2.71 -18.89 0.48
N PHE A 107 -3.78 -18.94 1.28
CA PHE A 107 -3.90 -18.16 2.51
C PHE A 107 -3.58 -18.95 3.78
N THR A 108 -3.63 -20.28 3.71
CA THR A 108 -3.39 -21.20 4.83
C THR A 108 -2.00 -21.85 4.81
N ALA A 109 -1.20 -21.60 3.76
CA ALA A 109 0.15 -22.16 3.64
C ALA A 109 1.01 -21.81 4.85
N PRO A 110 1.71 -22.79 5.45
CA PRO A 110 2.61 -22.55 6.55
C PRO A 110 3.78 -21.65 6.11
N ARG A 111 4.24 -20.80 7.02
CA ARG A 111 5.43 -19.97 6.77
C ARG A 111 6.64 -20.86 6.51
N GLN A 112 7.39 -20.56 5.45
CA GLN A 112 8.65 -21.24 5.15
C GLN A 112 9.64 -21.06 6.29
N GLU A 113 10.29 -22.16 6.72
CA GLU A 113 11.38 -22.10 7.68
C GLU A 113 12.60 -21.40 7.07
N GLY A 114 13.19 -20.48 7.82
CA GLY A 114 14.35 -19.71 7.39
C GLY A 114 15.62 -20.11 8.13
N PHE A 115 16.69 -19.43 7.76
CA PHE A 115 18.01 -19.60 8.39
C PHE A 115 17.99 -19.38 9.92
N ILE A 116 17.20 -18.38 10.38
CA ILE A 116 17.05 -18.13 11.82
C ILE A 116 16.39 -19.31 12.53
N ASP A 117 15.44 -19.97 11.91
CA ASP A 117 14.76 -21.13 12.49
C ASP A 117 15.72 -22.32 12.59
N HIS A 118 16.61 -22.49 11.59
CA HIS A 118 17.69 -23.48 11.62
C HIS A 118 18.69 -23.20 12.72
N ILE A 119 19.13 -21.94 12.89
CA ILE A 119 20.04 -21.53 13.96
C ILE A 119 19.39 -21.77 15.33
N LYS A 120 18.15 -21.36 15.55
CA LYS A 120 17.46 -21.62 16.81
C LYS A 120 17.42 -23.10 17.16
N ARG A 121 17.20 -23.94 16.16
CA ARG A 121 17.21 -25.42 16.34
C ARG A 121 18.60 -25.94 16.73
N LEU A 122 19.67 -25.42 16.10
CA LEU A 122 21.03 -25.78 16.40
C LEU A 122 21.43 -25.47 17.85
N PHE A 123 20.91 -24.34 18.39
CA PHE A 123 21.15 -23.94 19.78
C PHE A 123 20.14 -24.53 20.78
N GLY A 124 19.35 -25.53 20.37
CA GLY A 124 18.45 -26.26 21.27
C GLY A 124 17.17 -25.50 21.65
N PHE A 125 16.87 -24.38 21.00
CA PHE A 125 15.60 -23.73 21.18
C PHE A 125 14.48 -24.58 20.55
N ALA A 126 13.56 -25.07 21.38
CA ALA A 126 12.45 -25.87 20.91
C ALA A 126 11.62 -25.07 19.88
N LYS A 127 11.32 -25.72 18.77
CA LYS A 127 10.35 -25.20 17.79
C LYS A 127 8.99 -25.18 18.48
N LYS A 128 8.32 -24.03 18.56
CA LYS A 128 6.87 -24.03 18.78
C LYS A 128 6.26 -24.82 17.62
N PRO A 129 5.41 -25.84 17.90
CA PRO A 129 4.71 -26.51 16.81
C PRO A 129 4.02 -25.47 15.95
N GLN A 130 4.35 -25.46 14.66
CA GLN A 130 3.63 -24.59 13.73
C GLN A 130 2.25 -25.22 13.58
N GLU A 131 1.23 -24.58 14.16
CA GLU A 131 -0.14 -25.01 13.95
C GLU A 131 -0.41 -25.01 12.44
N VAL A 132 -0.82 -26.14 11.93
CA VAL A 132 -1.29 -26.25 10.55
C VAL A 132 -2.65 -25.58 10.52
N ILE A 133 -2.66 -24.32 10.07
CA ILE A 133 -3.88 -23.55 9.88
C ILE A 133 -4.59 -24.15 8.69
N THR A 134 -5.67 -24.89 8.90
CA THR A 134 -6.48 -25.46 7.81
C THR A 134 -7.46 -24.43 7.23
N LYS A 135 -7.78 -23.39 8.00
CA LYS A 135 -8.67 -22.30 7.61
C LYS A 135 -8.23 -20.99 8.29
N LEU A 136 -8.15 -19.91 7.53
CA LEU A 136 -7.73 -18.58 8.00
C LEU A 136 -8.96 -17.77 8.43
N PRO A 137 -9.12 -17.41 9.72
CA PRO A 137 -10.19 -16.52 10.16
C PRO A 137 -9.91 -15.09 9.69
N LEU A 138 -10.89 -14.43 9.08
CA LEU A 138 -10.77 -13.04 8.64
C LEU A 138 -11.28 -12.05 9.67
N LEU A 139 -12.38 -12.37 10.39
CA LEU A 139 -13.05 -11.44 11.29
C LEU A 139 -12.53 -11.59 12.73
N GLY A 140 -12.30 -10.46 13.39
CA GLY A 140 -11.95 -10.42 14.82
C GLY A 140 -13.20 -10.45 15.73
N ASP A 141 -12.97 -10.30 17.03
CA ASP A 141 -14.05 -10.25 18.05
C ASP A 141 -14.62 -8.83 18.21
N THR A 142 -14.09 -7.85 17.50
CA THR A 142 -14.54 -6.46 17.56
C THR A 142 -15.91 -6.26 16.92
N LEU A 143 -16.69 -5.34 17.47
CA LEU A 143 -18.00 -4.95 16.95
C LEU A 143 -17.89 -3.63 16.18
N PRO A 144 -18.78 -3.36 15.24
CA PRO A 144 -19.87 -4.22 14.76
C PRO A 144 -19.38 -5.35 13.85
N LYS A 145 -20.09 -6.49 13.88
CA LYS A 145 -19.91 -7.58 12.92
C LYS A 145 -20.64 -7.28 11.60
N PRO A 146 -20.23 -7.87 10.46
CA PRO A 146 -20.99 -7.72 9.21
C PRO A 146 -22.44 -8.20 9.37
N LEU A 147 -23.38 -7.44 8.79
CA LEU A 147 -24.84 -7.60 8.91
C LEU A 147 -25.43 -7.30 10.29
N GLU A 148 -24.67 -6.69 11.23
CA GLU A 148 -25.23 -6.17 12.48
C GLU A 148 -26.15 -4.99 12.19
N MET A 149 -27.40 -5.10 12.65
CA MET A 149 -28.40 -4.03 12.51
C MET A 149 -28.56 -3.28 13.83
N ARG A 150 -28.73 -1.95 13.73
CA ARG A 150 -29.05 -1.07 14.85
C ARG A 150 -30.21 -0.17 14.48
N PHE A 151 -31.15 0.01 15.39
CA PHE A 151 -32.35 0.83 15.19
C PHE A 151 -32.23 2.15 15.94
N SER A 152 -32.83 3.21 15.39
CA SER A 152 -32.86 4.52 16.03
C SER A 152 -33.76 4.53 17.28
N ASP A 153 -34.82 3.71 17.29
CA ASP A 153 -35.65 3.50 18.49
C ASP A 153 -34.97 2.56 19.48
N ILE A 154 -34.74 3.05 20.72
CA ILE A 154 -33.99 2.35 21.75
C ILE A 154 -34.69 1.03 22.15
N ALA A 155 -36.03 1.01 22.25
CA ALA A 155 -36.75 -0.18 22.61
C ALA A 155 -36.64 -1.27 21.55
N THR A 156 -36.83 -0.92 20.28
CA THR A 156 -36.65 -1.82 19.13
C THR A 156 -35.20 -2.29 19.05
N ASN A 157 -34.22 -1.39 19.28
CA ASN A 157 -32.80 -1.73 19.27
C ASN A 157 -32.46 -2.75 20.36
N ASN A 158 -32.90 -2.57 21.58
CA ASN A 158 -32.66 -3.51 22.67
C ASN A 158 -33.26 -4.89 22.34
N GLN A 159 -34.51 -4.95 21.87
CA GLN A 159 -35.13 -6.20 21.43
C GLN A 159 -34.35 -6.89 20.30
N ALA A 160 -33.83 -6.13 19.34
CA ALA A 160 -33.05 -6.68 18.23
C ALA A 160 -31.78 -7.39 18.71
N PHE A 161 -31.23 -7.01 19.88
CA PHE A 161 -30.06 -7.68 20.49
C PHE A 161 -30.42 -8.77 21.50
N GLU A 162 -31.70 -8.90 21.88
CA GLU A 162 -32.20 -9.90 22.84
C GLU A 162 -32.92 -11.07 22.18
N VAL A 163 -33.57 -10.85 21.04
CA VAL A 163 -34.34 -11.86 20.33
C VAL A 163 -33.51 -12.51 19.23
N PRO A 164 -33.33 -13.85 19.22
CA PRO A 164 -32.55 -14.52 18.21
C PRO A 164 -33.25 -14.57 16.85
N TYR A 165 -32.48 -14.53 15.76
CA TYR A 165 -32.93 -14.91 14.45
C TYR A 165 -33.17 -16.42 14.36
N LYS A 166 -34.15 -16.81 13.54
CA LYS A 166 -34.36 -18.20 13.10
C LYS A 166 -33.85 -18.33 11.65
N ALA A 167 -32.97 -19.28 11.43
CA ALA A 167 -32.47 -19.61 10.11
C ALA A 167 -33.41 -20.60 9.40
N SER A 168 -33.56 -20.45 8.08
CA SER A 168 -34.30 -21.43 7.26
C SER A 168 -33.58 -22.78 7.13
N MET A 169 -32.25 -22.78 7.30
CA MET A 169 -31.35 -23.94 7.26
C MET A 169 -30.15 -23.69 8.16
N ASP A 170 -29.65 -24.73 8.81
CA ASP A 170 -28.48 -24.71 9.73
C ASP A 170 -27.15 -24.95 8.99
N SER A 171 -27.22 -25.58 7.81
CA SER A 171 -26.05 -25.84 6.99
C SER A 171 -26.39 -25.72 5.51
N ILE A 172 -25.50 -25.09 4.75
CA ILE A 172 -25.60 -24.88 3.31
C ILE A 172 -24.27 -25.25 2.68
N GLU A 173 -24.30 -26.15 1.69
CA GLU A 173 -23.15 -26.44 0.84
C GLU A 173 -23.20 -25.55 -0.41
N LEU A 174 -22.24 -24.62 -0.50
CA LEU A 174 -22.08 -23.71 -1.62
C LEU A 174 -21.13 -24.35 -2.66
N THR A 175 -21.69 -24.72 -3.80
CA THR A 175 -20.95 -25.31 -4.92
C THR A 175 -20.71 -24.26 -6.03
N THR A 176 -21.13 -24.53 -7.26
CA THR A 176 -21.02 -23.59 -8.39
C THR A 176 -22.24 -22.69 -8.55
N THR A 177 -23.34 -23.01 -7.88
CA THR A 177 -24.61 -22.25 -7.94
C THR A 177 -24.79 -21.41 -6.69
N PRO A 178 -25.32 -20.18 -6.80
CA PRO A 178 -25.68 -19.36 -5.63
C PRO A 178 -26.69 -20.08 -4.72
N GLN A 179 -26.55 -19.91 -3.41
CA GLN A 179 -27.43 -20.47 -2.39
C GLN A 179 -28.00 -19.35 -1.51
N THR A 180 -29.26 -19.51 -1.10
CA THR A 180 -29.96 -18.48 -0.33
C THR A 180 -30.31 -18.97 1.09
N LEU A 181 -29.93 -18.17 2.07
CA LEU A 181 -30.30 -18.34 3.47
C LEU A 181 -31.30 -17.25 3.85
N VAL A 182 -32.40 -17.64 4.49
CA VAL A 182 -33.38 -16.68 5.04
C VAL A 182 -33.28 -16.70 6.57
N LEU A 183 -33.03 -15.53 7.14
CA LEU A 183 -33.01 -15.30 8.58
C LEU A 183 -34.21 -14.46 8.97
N THR A 184 -35.01 -14.92 9.91
CA THR A 184 -36.23 -14.22 10.37
C THR A 184 -36.14 -13.90 11.85
N GLN A 185 -36.39 -12.64 12.23
CA GLN A 185 -36.47 -12.19 13.62
C GLN A 185 -37.85 -11.55 13.85
N ASN A 186 -38.53 -11.98 14.88
CA ASN A 186 -39.87 -11.45 15.25
C ASN A 186 -39.71 -10.61 16.51
N LEU A 187 -39.74 -9.30 16.38
CA LEU A 187 -39.83 -8.36 17.49
C LEU A 187 -41.32 -8.06 17.78
N ASN A 188 -41.60 -7.38 18.87
CA ASN A 188 -42.99 -7.15 19.29
C ASN A 188 -43.85 -6.47 18.20
N ASN A 189 -43.32 -5.46 17.51
CA ASN A 189 -44.02 -4.66 16.49
C ASN A 189 -43.34 -4.68 15.11
N LEU A 190 -42.30 -5.51 14.93
CA LEU A 190 -41.50 -5.52 13.73
C LEU A 190 -41.03 -6.92 13.38
N VAL A 191 -41.29 -7.35 12.15
CA VAL A 191 -40.69 -8.58 11.62
C VAL A 191 -39.59 -8.21 10.66
N ILE A 192 -38.41 -8.78 10.85
CA ILE A 192 -37.22 -8.54 10.04
C ILE A 192 -36.85 -9.85 9.35
N ARG A 193 -36.69 -9.79 8.02
CA ARG A 193 -36.18 -10.91 7.23
C ARG A 193 -34.94 -10.48 6.47
N LYS A 194 -33.81 -11.16 6.74
CA LYS A 194 -32.58 -11.03 5.95
C LYS A 194 -32.53 -12.20 4.95
N ILE A 195 -32.67 -11.91 3.68
CA ILE A 195 -32.57 -12.89 2.60
C ILE A 195 -31.18 -12.70 1.99
N ILE A 196 -30.27 -13.65 2.29
CA ILE A 196 -28.87 -13.55 1.92
C ILE A 196 -28.55 -14.62 0.88
N THR A 197 -28.18 -14.20 -0.32
CA THR A 197 -27.74 -15.10 -1.39
C THR A 197 -26.22 -15.07 -1.47
N PHE A 198 -25.56 -16.19 -1.18
CA PHE A 198 -24.13 -16.38 -1.25
C PHE A 198 -23.72 -16.88 -2.64
N TYR A 199 -22.64 -16.33 -3.17
CA TYR A 199 -22.08 -16.66 -4.48
C TYR A 199 -20.70 -17.31 -4.32
N PRO A 200 -20.26 -18.13 -5.30
CA PRO A 200 -18.93 -18.77 -5.26
C PRO A 200 -17.75 -17.78 -5.31
N ASP A 201 -17.97 -16.56 -5.79
CA ASP A 201 -16.97 -15.49 -5.93
C ASP A 201 -16.80 -14.63 -4.65
N LEU A 202 -17.18 -15.14 -3.48
CA LEU A 202 -17.14 -14.50 -2.16
C LEU A 202 -18.09 -13.29 -2.00
N LYS A 203 -18.81 -12.96 -3.06
CA LYS A 203 -19.88 -11.95 -3.02
C LYS A 203 -21.12 -12.54 -2.35
N TYR A 204 -21.89 -11.69 -1.72
CA TYR A 204 -23.23 -12.03 -1.25
C TYR A 204 -24.20 -10.88 -1.49
N LYS A 205 -25.43 -11.23 -1.85
CA LYS A 205 -26.50 -10.26 -2.03
C LYS A 205 -27.41 -10.28 -0.82
N ILE A 206 -27.81 -9.09 -0.32
CA ILE A 206 -28.66 -8.93 0.83
C ILE A 206 -29.94 -8.24 0.39
N LYS A 207 -31.09 -8.88 0.62
CA LYS A 207 -32.40 -8.27 0.56
C LYS A 207 -32.96 -8.25 1.98
N LEU A 208 -33.22 -7.04 2.48
CA LEU A 208 -33.83 -6.82 3.79
C LEU A 208 -35.31 -6.51 3.58
N GLU A 209 -36.17 -7.25 4.27
CA GLU A 209 -37.59 -7.02 4.32
C GLU A 209 -37.99 -6.73 5.78
N VAL A 210 -38.64 -5.59 6.00
CA VAL A 210 -39.14 -5.17 7.30
C VAL A 210 -40.66 -4.93 7.19
N SER A 211 -41.42 -5.45 8.14
CA SER A 211 -42.90 -5.40 8.08
C SER A 211 -43.46 -3.98 8.11
N ASN A 212 -42.74 -3.04 8.73
CA ASN A 212 -43.08 -1.64 8.79
C ASN A 212 -41.86 -0.79 8.45
N PRO A 213 -42.00 0.33 7.71
CA PRO A 213 -40.88 1.24 7.46
C PRO A 213 -40.37 1.85 8.77
N VAL A 214 -39.13 1.48 9.15
CA VAL A 214 -38.43 2.01 10.32
C VAL A 214 -37.00 2.36 9.92
N PRO A 215 -36.43 3.45 10.46
CA PRO A 215 -35.05 3.81 10.19
C PRO A 215 -34.10 2.88 10.96
N TYR A 216 -33.10 2.34 10.26
CA TYR A 216 -32.04 1.52 10.83
C TYR A 216 -30.73 1.71 10.07
N VAL A 217 -29.65 1.26 10.70
CA VAL A 217 -28.34 1.13 10.07
C VAL A 217 -27.89 -0.33 10.10
N ILE A 218 -27.10 -0.71 9.11
CA ILE A 218 -26.50 -2.03 9.01
C ILE A 218 -25.01 -1.91 8.71
N SER A 219 -24.17 -2.69 9.42
CA SER A 219 -22.73 -2.60 9.30
C SER A 219 -22.17 -3.58 8.26
N SER A 220 -21.14 -3.13 7.51
CA SER A 220 -20.28 -4.02 6.73
C SER A 220 -19.25 -4.75 7.60
N GLY A 221 -19.20 -4.47 8.89
CA GLY A 221 -18.26 -5.04 9.84
C GLY A 221 -16.98 -4.24 10.01
N THR A 222 -16.29 -4.49 11.11
CA THR A 222 -14.94 -3.94 11.33
C THR A 222 -13.93 -4.57 10.37
N ARG A 223 -12.72 -3.99 10.29
CA ARG A 223 -11.70 -4.50 9.39
C ARG A 223 -11.31 -5.95 9.71
N PRO A 224 -10.96 -6.75 8.69
CA PRO A 224 -10.33 -8.05 8.89
C PRO A 224 -9.05 -7.96 9.71
N VAL A 225 -8.73 -9.02 10.48
CA VAL A 225 -7.59 -9.06 11.41
C VAL A 225 -6.55 -10.13 11.03
N ALA A 226 -6.70 -10.74 9.86
CA ALA A 226 -5.89 -11.88 9.43
C ALA A 226 -4.43 -11.53 9.12
N ASP A 227 -4.09 -10.25 8.91
CA ASP A 227 -2.73 -9.80 8.67
C ASP A 227 -2.43 -8.57 9.54
N ALA A 228 -1.71 -8.79 10.63
CA ALA A 228 -1.28 -7.73 11.54
C ALA A 228 -0.03 -7.04 10.99
N ASP A 229 -0.22 -6.04 10.15
CA ASP A 229 0.84 -5.23 9.56
C ASP A 229 0.73 -3.78 10.03
N GLY A 230 1.86 -3.16 10.40
CA GLY A 230 1.92 -1.77 10.87
C GLY A 230 2.16 -0.71 9.79
N TYR A 231 2.37 -1.11 8.52
CA TYR A 231 2.76 -0.19 7.44
C TYR A 231 1.67 0.03 6.38
N ALA A 232 0.68 -0.86 6.31
CA ALA A 232 -0.44 -0.73 5.41
C ALA A 232 -1.49 0.26 5.96
N PHE A 233 -2.40 0.73 5.10
CA PHE A 233 -3.57 1.46 5.54
C PHE A 233 -4.56 0.49 6.19
N HIS A 234 -4.98 0.83 7.40
CA HIS A 234 -6.02 0.13 8.15
C HIS A 234 -7.13 1.11 8.52
N GLY A 235 -8.37 0.75 8.27
CA GLY A 235 -9.50 1.62 8.56
C GLY A 235 -10.66 1.42 7.60
N VAL A 236 -11.41 2.50 7.35
CA VAL A 236 -12.57 2.50 6.46
C VAL A 236 -12.30 3.34 5.22
N LEU A 237 -12.62 2.78 4.05
CA LEU A 237 -12.67 3.45 2.76
C LEU A 237 -14.13 3.61 2.34
N LEU A 238 -14.48 4.75 1.80
CA LEU A 238 -15.79 5.02 1.23
C LEU A 238 -15.62 5.70 -0.12
N LYS A 239 -16.37 5.26 -1.13
CA LYS A 239 -16.49 5.96 -2.42
C LYS A 239 -17.80 6.69 -2.47
N ASP A 240 -17.74 8.01 -2.53
CA ASP A 240 -18.93 8.85 -2.56
C ASP A 240 -19.60 8.91 -3.95
N SER A 241 -20.66 9.71 -4.06
CA SER A 241 -21.40 9.93 -5.30
C SER A 241 -20.59 10.63 -6.39
N GLU A 242 -19.54 11.38 -6.03
CA GLU A 242 -18.65 12.12 -6.93
C GLU A 242 -17.40 11.29 -7.34
N ASP A 243 -17.36 10.00 -7.05
CA ASP A 243 -16.21 9.10 -7.26
C ASP A 243 -14.97 9.41 -6.40
N LYS A 244 -15.09 10.23 -5.38
CA LYS A 244 -14.02 10.54 -4.47
C LYS A 244 -13.90 9.44 -3.41
N ILE A 245 -12.66 9.10 -3.04
CA ILE A 245 -12.37 8.14 -1.98
C ILE A 245 -12.10 8.87 -0.67
N GLU A 246 -13.03 8.71 0.27
CA GLU A 246 -12.83 9.14 1.65
C GLU A 246 -12.15 8.03 2.45
N LYS A 247 -11.23 8.42 3.37
CA LYS A 247 -10.38 7.50 4.13
C LYS A 247 -10.39 7.89 5.59
N VAL A 248 -10.81 6.96 6.43
CA VAL A 248 -10.73 7.12 7.89
C VAL A 248 -9.87 6.00 8.45
N GLU A 249 -8.68 6.35 8.92
CA GLU A 249 -7.71 5.41 9.47
C GLU A 249 -8.07 5.04 10.91
N ASP A 250 -7.71 3.82 11.33
CA ASP A 250 -7.87 3.37 12.72
C ASP A 250 -7.26 4.40 13.70
N LYS A 251 -7.92 4.61 14.82
CA LYS A 251 -7.58 5.58 15.87
C LYS A 251 -7.65 7.05 15.44
N LYS A 252 -8.21 7.34 14.26
CA LYS A 252 -8.35 8.71 13.72
C LYS A 252 -9.77 9.08 13.34
N ALA A 253 -10.77 8.25 13.66
CA ALA A 253 -12.15 8.62 13.43
C ALA A 253 -12.55 9.79 14.33
N ASP A 254 -13.35 10.70 13.76
CA ASP A 254 -13.93 11.82 14.51
C ASP A 254 -14.94 11.29 15.53
N GLU A 255 -15.09 11.99 16.65
CA GLU A 255 -16.06 11.65 17.70
C GLU A 255 -17.51 11.83 17.24
N LYS A 256 -17.73 12.58 16.16
CA LYS A 256 -19.03 12.76 15.53
C LYS A 256 -19.16 11.88 14.32
N SER A 257 -20.28 11.16 14.22
CA SER A 257 -20.61 10.35 13.05
C SER A 257 -20.64 11.21 11.79
N GLN A 258 -19.96 10.73 10.74
CA GLN A 258 -19.87 11.42 9.45
C GLN A 258 -20.83 10.76 8.45
N PRO A 259 -21.89 11.47 8.00
CA PRO A 259 -22.82 10.97 6.99
C PRO A 259 -22.33 11.25 5.57
N TYR A 260 -22.57 10.30 4.67
CA TYR A 260 -22.26 10.37 3.24
C TYR A 260 -23.47 9.93 2.43
N VAL A 261 -23.97 10.80 1.56
CA VAL A 261 -25.15 10.51 0.73
C VAL A 261 -24.73 9.94 -0.62
N GLY A 262 -25.40 8.88 -1.06
CA GLY A 262 -25.19 8.29 -2.39
C GLY A 262 -23.86 7.59 -2.56
N ALA A 263 -23.30 7.01 -1.50
CA ALA A 263 -22.05 6.24 -1.57
C ALA A 263 -22.21 5.01 -2.47
N LYS A 264 -21.15 4.69 -3.22
CA LYS A 264 -21.09 3.51 -4.11
C LYS A 264 -20.62 2.27 -3.40
N PHE A 265 -19.69 2.42 -2.45
CA PHE A 265 -19.27 1.39 -1.53
C PHE A 265 -18.79 1.99 -0.20
N ILE A 266 -18.82 1.17 0.85
CA ILE A 266 -18.16 1.39 2.13
C ILE A 266 -17.43 0.11 2.53
N ALA A 267 -16.14 0.21 2.84
CA ALA A 267 -15.24 -0.92 3.01
C ALA A 267 -14.35 -0.75 4.24
N SER A 268 -14.37 -1.74 5.12
CA SER A 268 -13.34 -1.92 6.15
C SER A 268 -12.17 -2.69 5.57
N VAL A 269 -10.98 -2.14 5.65
CA VAL A 269 -9.80 -2.69 4.97
C VAL A 269 -8.64 -2.93 5.92
N ASP A 270 -7.95 -4.02 5.65
CA ASP A 270 -6.65 -4.41 6.13
C ASP A 270 -5.67 -4.41 4.95
N ARG A 271 -4.41 -4.81 5.14
CA ARG A 271 -3.39 -4.91 4.08
C ARG A 271 -3.87 -5.74 2.89
N TYR A 272 -4.39 -6.95 3.12
CA TYR A 272 -4.75 -7.90 2.07
C TYR A 272 -6.24 -8.19 1.96
N TYR A 273 -7.01 -7.89 3.00
CA TYR A 273 -8.41 -8.30 3.09
C TYR A 273 -9.34 -7.12 3.29
N THR A 274 -10.61 -7.34 2.97
CA THR A 274 -11.66 -6.34 3.14
C THR A 274 -12.97 -7.00 3.53
N SER A 275 -13.80 -6.24 4.27
CA SER A 275 -15.22 -6.50 4.46
C SER A 275 -15.98 -5.24 4.02
N LEU A 276 -16.88 -5.37 3.05
CA LEU A 276 -17.49 -4.19 2.42
C LEU A 276 -18.95 -4.42 2.01
N PHE A 277 -19.67 -3.32 1.90
CA PHE A 277 -20.94 -3.22 1.17
C PHE A 277 -20.78 -2.33 -0.03
N PHE A 278 -21.52 -2.68 -1.10
CA PHE A 278 -21.55 -1.90 -2.32
C PHE A 278 -22.94 -2.00 -2.96
N THR A 279 -23.21 -1.09 -3.91
CA THR A 279 -24.45 -1.11 -4.66
C THR A 279 -24.20 -0.90 -6.14
N THR A 280 -25.03 -1.52 -6.97
CA THR A 280 -25.08 -1.27 -8.41
C THR A 280 -26.09 -0.19 -8.78
N SER A 281 -26.86 0.31 -7.80
CA SER A 281 -27.81 1.41 -8.01
C SER A 281 -27.06 2.71 -8.34
N PRO A 282 -27.47 3.45 -9.39
CA PRO A 282 -26.87 4.74 -9.72
C PRO A 282 -27.03 5.79 -8.62
N LYS A 283 -28.04 5.64 -7.76
CA LYS A 283 -28.30 6.55 -6.64
C LYS A 283 -27.35 6.32 -5.47
N GLY A 284 -26.64 5.18 -5.43
CA GLY A 284 -25.86 4.81 -4.26
C GLY A 284 -26.73 4.43 -3.06
N PHE A 285 -26.12 4.43 -1.88
CA PHE A 285 -26.78 4.30 -0.58
C PHE A 285 -26.24 5.34 0.41
N ASP A 286 -27.02 5.67 1.43
CA ASP A 286 -26.56 6.57 2.48
C ASP A 286 -25.65 5.79 3.45
N ALA A 287 -24.42 6.27 3.65
CA ALA A 287 -23.44 5.64 4.51
C ALA A 287 -23.06 6.54 5.69
N ILE A 288 -22.65 5.92 6.80
CA ILE A 288 -22.21 6.62 8.00
C ILE A 288 -20.91 5.96 8.47
N ILE A 289 -19.88 6.77 8.72
CA ILE A 289 -18.71 6.34 9.44
C ILE A 289 -18.82 6.89 10.86
N ASP A 290 -19.00 5.99 11.82
CA ASP A 290 -19.08 6.32 13.25
C ASP A 290 -17.74 6.01 13.92
N SER A 291 -17.58 6.41 15.17
CA SER A 291 -16.37 6.18 15.97
C SER A 291 -16.67 5.27 17.14
N GLU A 292 -15.85 4.24 17.33
CA GLU A 292 -15.89 3.43 18.52
C GLU A 292 -15.45 4.25 19.75
N ILE A 293 -16.29 4.28 20.76
CA ILE A 293 -16.04 5.06 21.98
C ILE A 293 -14.74 4.60 22.64
N GLY A 294 -13.83 5.56 22.89
CA GLY A 294 -12.55 5.35 23.57
C GLY A 294 -11.40 4.90 22.66
N THR A 295 -11.63 4.24 21.56
CA THR A 295 -10.56 3.78 20.64
C THR A 295 -10.38 4.66 19.42
N LYS A 296 -11.40 5.42 19.01
CA LYS A 296 -11.49 6.17 17.76
C LYS A 296 -11.30 5.30 16.51
N ASN A 297 -11.65 4.02 16.59
CA ASN A 297 -11.69 3.15 15.43
C ASN A 297 -12.94 3.43 14.59
N PRO A 298 -12.85 3.53 13.26
CA PRO A 298 -14.01 3.80 12.41
C PRO A 298 -14.92 2.58 12.33
N MET A 299 -16.21 2.81 12.50
CA MET A 299 -17.27 1.81 12.36
C MET A 299 -18.13 2.15 11.13
N PRO A 300 -18.13 1.33 10.08
CA PRO A 300 -18.91 1.57 8.87
C PRO A 300 -20.35 1.09 8.99
N PHE A 301 -21.29 1.95 8.57
CA PHE A 301 -22.72 1.63 8.50
C PHE A 301 -23.33 2.15 7.20
N VAL A 302 -24.39 1.47 6.76
CA VAL A 302 -25.28 1.95 5.70
C VAL A 302 -26.66 2.15 6.29
N ALA A 303 -27.31 3.28 5.97
CA ALA A 303 -28.58 3.69 6.53
C ALA A 303 -29.73 3.43 5.55
N PHE A 304 -30.83 2.86 6.09
CA PHE A 304 -32.04 2.58 5.33
C PHE A 304 -33.30 2.92 6.14
N ASN A 305 -34.40 3.04 5.41
CA ASN A 305 -35.73 3.14 5.99
C ASN A 305 -36.68 2.21 5.24
N GLY A 306 -37.08 1.11 5.90
CA GLY A 306 -37.89 0.05 5.28
C GLY A 306 -37.02 -0.99 4.56
N ASN A 307 -37.52 -1.51 3.43
CA ASN A 307 -36.85 -2.56 2.68
C ASN A 307 -35.57 -2.05 1.99
N ALA A 308 -34.56 -2.90 1.90
CA ALA A 308 -33.28 -2.58 1.26
C ALA A 308 -32.76 -3.74 0.42
N ASP A 309 -31.99 -3.41 -0.63
CA ASP A 309 -31.32 -4.36 -1.51
C ASP A 309 -29.92 -3.81 -1.83
N PHE A 310 -28.88 -4.56 -1.46
CA PHE A 310 -27.48 -4.19 -1.69
C PHE A 310 -26.61 -5.45 -1.71
N GLU A 311 -25.34 -5.28 -2.00
CA GLU A 311 -24.39 -6.40 -2.09
C GLU A 311 -23.25 -6.23 -1.10
N GLY A 312 -22.65 -7.34 -0.70
CA GLY A 312 -21.48 -7.38 0.16
C GLY A 312 -20.40 -8.30 -0.36
N TYR A 313 -19.19 -8.08 0.14
CA TYR A 313 -18.03 -8.92 -0.16
C TYR A 313 -17.15 -9.00 1.09
N ILE A 314 -16.67 -10.20 1.41
CA ILE A 314 -15.65 -10.42 2.44
C ILE A 314 -14.58 -11.32 1.82
N GLY A 315 -13.34 -10.84 1.80
CA GLY A 315 -12.27 -11.64 1.19
C GLY A 315 -11.01 -10.86 0.86
N PRO A 316 -10.13 -11.46 0.04
CA PRO A 316 -8.89 -10.84 -0.41
C PRO A 316 -9.14 -9.64 -1.33
N LYS A 317 -8.32 -8.61 -1.25
CA LYS A 317 -8.37 -7.45 -2.15
C LYS A 317 -7.71 -7.76 -3.51
N ASN A 318 -8.12 -8.86 -4.16
CA ASN A 318 -7.64 -9.21 -5.48
C ASN A 318 -8.23 -8.25 -6.52
N TYR A 319 -7.38 -7.53 -7.22
CA TYR A 319 -7.81 -6.51 -8.18
C TYR A 319 -8.69 -7.06 -9.30
N LYS A 320 -8.33 -8.24 -9.84
CA LYS A 320 -9.07 -8.86 -10.95
C LYS A 320 -10.46 -9.32 -10.49
N GLU A 321 -10.53 -10.03 -9.38
CA GLU A 321 -11.78 -10.53 -8.81
C GLU A 321 -12.72 -9.37 -8.43
N LEU A 322 -12.20 -8.35 -7.73
CA LEU A 322 -12.98 -7.16 -7.37
C LEU A 322 -13.50 -6.42 -8.61
N LYS A 323 -12.69 -6.33 -9.69
CA LYS A 323 -13.09 -5.70 -10.94
C LYS A 323 -14.21 -6.47 -11.65
N GLU A 324 -14.18 -7.80 -11.61
CA GLU A 324 -15.22 -8.66 -12.20
C GLU A 324 -16.53 -8.55 -11.43
N ILE A 325 -16.49 -8.41 -10.09
CA ILE A 325 -17.67 -8.20 -9.24
C ILE A 325 -18.27 -6.80 -9.50
N ASN A 326 -17.49 -5.75 -9.39
CA ASN A 326 -17.89 -4.36 -9.67
C ASN A 326 -16.64 -3.50 -9.91
N PRO A 327 -16.54 -2.76 -11.04
CA PRO A 327 -15.36 -1.93 -11.34
C PRO A 327 -15.02 -0.89 -10.25
N ASN A 328 -16.00 -0.38 -9.51
CA ASN A 328 -15.77 0.56 -8.42
C ASN A 328 -14.96 -0.04 -7.27
N LEU A 329 -15.04 -1.36 -7.06
CA LEU A 329 -14.33 -2.06 -5.98
C LEU A 329 -12.82 -2.11 -6.20
N THR A 330 -12.33 -1.82 -7.40
CA THR A 330 -10.88 -1.73 -7.65
C THR A 330 -10.20 -0.65 -6.82
N ASP A 331 -10.95 0.35 -6.36
CA ASP A 331 -10.44 1.45 -5.53
C ASP A 331 -10.29 1.06 -4.05
N VAL A 332 -10.78 -0.13 -3.65
CA VAL A 332 -10.50 -0.74 -2.35
C VAL A 332 -9.03 -1.18 -2.25
N VAL A 333 -8.37 -1.43 -3.40
CA VAL A 333 -6.93 -1.67 -3.48
C VAL A 333 -6.20 -0.33 -3.43
N GLU A 334 -5.82 0.07 -2.23
CA GLU A 334 -5.35 1.41 -1.90
C GLU A 334 -3.81 1.48 -1.89
N TYR A 335 -3.24 2.50 -2.54
CA TYR A 335 -1.79 2.72 -2.65
C TYR A 335 -1.30 4.01 -1.97
N GLY A 336 -2.15 4.74 -1.26
CA GLY A 336 -1.81 6.00 -0.62
C GLY A 336 -1.80 7.19 -1.56
N ILE A 337 -1.06 8.22 -1.17
CA ILE A 337 -0.93 9.49 -1.91
C ILE A 337 -0.38 9.26 -3.33
N ILE A 338 0.38 8.18 -3.53
CA ILE A 338 1.03 7.86 -4.81
C ILE A 338 0.21 6.95 -5.71
N THR A 339 -1.09 6.79 -5.47
CA THR A 339 -1.99 5.96 -6.29
C THR A 339 -1.90 6.30 -7.78
N PHE A 340 -1.72 7.58 -8.12
CA PHE A 340 -1.52 8.03 -9.50
C PHE A 340 -0.35 7.31 -10.22
N PHE A 341 0.77 7.09 -9.52
CA PHE A 341 1.91 6.36 -10.05
C PHE A 341 1.81 4.85 -9.82
N ALA A 342 1.23 4.43 -8.70
CA ALA A 342 1.18 3.03 -8.31
C ALA A 342 0.18 2.22 -9.15
N LYS A 343 -0.99 2.78 -9.50
CA LYS A 343 -2.02 2.10 -10.30
C LYS A 343 -1.51 1.70 -11.71
N PRO A 344 -0.86 2.58 -12.50
CA PRO A 344 -0.23 2.19 -13.76
C PRO A 344 0.86 1.12 -13.60
N VAL A 345 1.69 1.23 -12.55
CA VAL A 345 2.74 0.25 -12.25
C VAL A 345 2.13 -1.12 -11.95
N PHE A 346 1.07 -1.18 -11.14
CA PHE A 346 0.36 -2.41 -10.85
C PHE A 346 -0.27 -3.04 -12.10
N LEU A 347 -0.95 -2.23 -12.93
CA LEU A 347 -1.56 -2.71 -14.17
C LEU A 347 -0.51 -3.27 -15.13
N LEU A 348 0.65 -2.61 -15.25
CA LEU A 348 1.77 -3.12 -16.04
C LEU A 348 2.34 -4.41 -15.44
N LEU A 349 2.51 -4.48 -14.12
CA LEU A 349 2.97 -5.69 -13.44
C LEU A 349 2.02 -6.88 -13.68
N ASN A 350 0.72 -6.65 -13.56
CA ASN A 350 -0.30 -7.67 -13.80
C ASN A 350 -0.33 -8.12 -15.28
N PHE A 351 -0.19 -7.18 -16.21
CA PHE A 351 -0.03 -7.47 -17.63
C PHE A 351 1.21 -8.35 -17.90
N LEU A 352 2.36 -8.01 -17.33
CA LEU A 352 3.58 -8.80 -17.48
C LEU A 352 3.43 -10.19 -16.85
N HIS A 353 2.75 -10.28 -15.71
CA HIS A 353 2.45 -11.58 -15.10
C HIS A 353 1.59 -12.46 -16.00
N SER A 354 0.64 -11.93 -16.78
CA SER A 354 -0.19 -12.72 -17.69
C SER A 354 0.61 -13.44 -18.78
N TYR A 355 1.81 -12.94 -19.10
CA TYR A 355 2.73 -13.59 -20.06
C TYR A 355 3.76 -14.49 -19.39
N THR A 356 4.31 -14.06 -18.24
CA THR A 356 5.37 -14.80 -17.56
C THR A 356 4.86 -15.93 -16.68
N LEU A 357 3.59 -15.86 -16.28
CA LEU A 357 2.94 -16.76 -15.32
C LEU A 357 3.70 -16.88 -13.98
N ASN A 358 4.62 -15.93 -13.70
CA ASN A 358 5.43 -15.90 -12.51
C ASN A 358 5.70 -14.45 -12.09
N TRP A 359 5.33 -14.10 -10.87
CA TRP A 359 5.44 -12.74 -10.36
C TRP A 359 6.89 -12.25 -10.24
N GLY A 360 7.84 -13.12 -9.92
CA GLY A 360 9.25 -12.74 -9.84
C GLY A 360 9.81 -12.31 -11.20
N TRP A 361 9.52 -13.04 -12.27
CA TRP A 361 9.89 -12.64 -13.63
C TRP A 361 9.15 -11.38 -14.09
N ALA A 362 7.88 -11.23 -13.71
CA ALA A 362 7.13 -10.00 -13.98
C ALA A 362 7.77 -8.77 -13.31
N ILE A 363 8.26 -8.89 -12.07
CA ILE A 363 8.99 -7.83 -11.35
C ILE A 363 10.28 -7.47 -12.09
N ILE A 364 11.03 -8.45 -12.58
CA ILE A 364 12.27 -8.23 -13.34
C ILE A 364 11.98 -7.48 -14.64
N LEU A 365 10.97 -7.91 -15.41
CA LEU A 365 10.56 -7.25 -16.65
C LEU A 365 10.02 -5.83 -16.39
N LEU A 366 9.21 -5.64 -15.36
CA LEU A 366 8.75 -4.32 -14.92
C LEU A 366 9.93 -3.39 -14.66
N THR A 367 10.92 -3.89 -13.93
CA THR A 367 12.13 -3.11 -13.60
C THR A 367 12.88 -2.71 -14.88
N LEU A 368 13.04 -3.63 -15.83
CA LEU A 368 13.68 -3.37 -17.12
C LEU A 368 12.92 -2.29 -17.92
N ILE A 369 11.60 -2.42 -18.05
CA ILE A 369 10.76 -1.46 -18.79
C ILE A 369 10.87 -0.07 -18.16
N VAL A 370 10.74 0.04 -16.85
CA VAL A 370 10.86 1.32 -16.14
C VAL A 370 12.26 1.92 -16.37
N ARG A 371 13.30 1.10 -16.34
CA ARG A 371 14.68 1.55 -16.63
C ARG A 371 14.85 2.04 -18.06
N ILE A 372 14.25 1.39 -19.03
CA ILE A 372 14.27 1.82 -20.45
C ILE A 372 13.56 3.17 -20.59
N ILE A 373 12.39 3.34 -19.99
CA ILE A 373 11.63 4.60 -20.02
C ILE A 373 12.45 5.75 -19.40
N LEU A 374 13.13 5.48 -18.28
CA LEU A 374 13.93 6.48 -17.57
C LEU A 374 15.36 6.65 -18.13
N PHE A 375 15.75 5.82 -19.11
CA PHE A 375 17.11 5.81 -19.66
C PHE A 375 17.59 7.18 -20.16
N PRO A 376 16.82 7.94 -20.98
CA PRO A 376 17.30 9.21 -21.52
C PRO A 376 17.68 10.22 -20.43
N LEU A 377 16.91 10.21 -19.33
CA LEU A 377 17.14 11.13 -18.22
C LEU A 377 18.29 10.66 -17.32
N SER A 378 18.36 9.35 -17.06
CA SER A 378 19.50 8.73 -16.36
C SER A 378 20.82 8.92 -17.11
N TYR A 379 20.80 8.81 -18.45
CA TYR A 379 21.96 9.06 -19.32
C TYR A 379 22.51 10.49 -19.15
N LYS A 380 21.62 11.50 -19.23
CA LYS A 380 22.02 12.91 -19.02
C LYS A 380 22.65 13.13 -17.64
N GLY A 381 22.09 12.52 -16.61
CA GLY A 381 22.63 12.58 -15.25
C GLY A 381 24.02 11.95 -15.13
N MET A 382 24.20 10.74 -15.69
CA MET A 382 25.48 10.01 -15.64
C MET A 382 26.58 10.73 -16.44
N VAL A 383 26.25 11.28 -17.62
CA VAL A 383 27.20 12.11 -18.40
C VAL A 383 27.62 13.35 -17.61
N SER A 384 26.66 13.99 -16.90
CA SER A 384 26.98 15.14 -16.05
C SER A 384 27.93 14.77 -14.90
N MET A 385 27.69 13.60 -14.25
CA MET A 385 28.59 13.07 -13.23
C MET A 385 29.99 12.78 -13.75
N GLN A 386 30.11 12.23 -14.94
CA GLN A 386 31.41 11.97 -15.56
C GLN A 386 32.20 13.27 -15.82
N LYS A 387 31.53 14.33 -16.31
CA LYS A 387 32.15 15.66 -16.44
C LYS A 387 32.58 16.22 -15.07
N LEU A 388 31.80 16.03 -14.01
CA LEU A 388 32.22 16.43 -12.67
C LEU A 388 33.47 15.68 -12.18
N LYS A 389 33.63 14.40 -12.53
CA LYS A 389 34.84 13.62 -12.24
C LYS A 389 36.08 14.23 -12.90
N GLU A 390 35.97 14.72 -14.16
CA GLU A 390 37.07 15.34 -14.89
C GLU A 390 37.52 16.66 -14.26
N VAL A 391 36.62 17.42 -13.66
CA VAL A 391 36.96 18.68 -12.97
C VAL A 391 37.29 18.48 -11.47
N ALA A 392 37.14 17.28 -10.92
CA ALA A 392 37.42 16.98 -9.53
C ALA A 392 38.84 17.36 -9.05
N PRO A 393 39.95 17.14 -9.81
CA PRO A 393 41.27 17.59 -9.39
C PRO A 393 41.34 19.10 -9.25
N LYS A 394 40.80 19.87 -10.21
CA LYS A 394 40.74 21.34 -10.16
C LYS A 394 39.86 21.86 -9.00
N MET A 395 38.83 21.14 -8.65
CA MET A 395 38.01 21.44 -7.46
C MET A 395 38.82 21.33 -6.16
N LYS A 396 39.64 20.29 -6.04
CA LYS A 396 40.52 20.11 -4.85
C LYS A 396 41.55 21.25 -4.75
N GLU A 397 42.12 21.69 -5.85
CA GLU A 397 43.03 22.84 -5.88
C GLU A 397 42.34 24.14 -5.44
N LEU A 398 41.12 24.40 -5.92
CA LEU A 398 40.34 25.55 -5.50
C LEU A 398 39.97 25.49 -4.03
N GLN A 399 39.63 24.31 -3.51
CA GLN A 399 39.33 24.09 -2.08
C GLN A 399 40.56 24.35 -1.19
N ALA A 400 41.73 23.92 -1.63
CA ALA A 400 42.98 24.18 -0.91
C ALA A 400 43.33 25.69 -0.96
N LYS A 401 43.15 26.33 -2.12
CA LYS A 401 43.49 27.74 -2.33
C LYS A 401 42.57 28.73 -1.58
N TYR A 402 41.28 28.45 -1.52
CA TYR A 402 40.28 29.34 -0.91
C TYR A 402 39.68 28.77 0.36
N LYS A 403 40.46 27.99 1.14
CA LYS A 403 40.02 27.32 2.36
C LYS A 403 39.42 28.28 3.41
N ASP A 404 39.96 29.49 3.48
CA ASP A 404 39.61 30.51 4.49
C ASP A 404 38.57 31.53 3.99
N ASP A 405 38.17 31.42 2.68
CA ASP A 405 37.17 32.31 2.03
C ASP A 405 36.04 31.47 1.38
N PRO A 406 35.02 31.05 2.13
CA PRO A 406 33.93 30.22 1.62
C PRO A 406 33.13 30.86 0.48
N GLN A 407 32.96 32.19 0.48
CA GLN A 407 32.20 32.90 -0.55
C GLN A 407 32.95 32.89 -1.90
N LYS A 408 34.25 33.16 -1.86
CA LYS A 408 35.10 33.13 -3.02
C LYS A 408 35.28 31.72 -3.56
N LEU A 409 35.39 30.71 -2.67
CA LEU A 409 35.40 29.29 -3.04
C LEU A 409 34.13 28.92 -3.81
N GLN A 410 32.94 29.26 -3.30
CA GLN A 410 31.67 28.95 -3.95
C GLN A 410 31.57 29.64 -5.34
N SER A 411 31.98 30.91 -5.45
CA SER A 411 31.97 31.64 -6.73
C SER A 411 32.90 30.98 -7.76
N GLN A 412 34.14 30.64 -7.36
CA GLN A 412 35.12 29.99 -8.23
C GLN A 412 34.71 28.57 -8.64
N MET A 413 34.11 27.81 -7.73
CA MET A 413 33.56 26.50 -8.07
C MET A 413 32.41 26.59 -9.07
N MET A 414 31.52 27.57 -8.94
CA MET A 414 30.43 27.77 -9.89
C MET A 414 30.96 28.18 -11.28
N GLN A 415 31.99 29.03 -11.33
CA GLN A 415 32.66 29.39 -12.59
C GLN A 415 33.33 28.17 -13.23
N LEU A 416 33.99 27.32 -12.43
CA LEU A 416 34.62 26.09 -12.90
C LEU A 416 33.58 25.13 -13.53
N TYR A 417 32.45 24.96 -12.89
CA TYR A 417 31.33 24.13 -13.39
C TYR A 417 30.78 24.67 -14.72
N LYS A 418 30.53 25.99 -14.80
CA LYS A 418 30.05 26.63 -16.02
C LYS A 418 31.06 26.49 -17.17
N LYS A 419 32.35 26.71 -16.89
CA LYS A 419 33.43 26.62 -17.91
C LYS A 419 33.53 25.20 -18.52
N HIS A 420 33.28 24.14 -17.72
CA HIS A 420 33.41 22.77 -18.19
C HIS A 420 32.06 22.12 -18.55
N GLY A 421 30.96 22.89 -18.54
CA GLY A 421 29.61 22.38 -18.79
C GLY A 421 29.21 21.24 -17.84
N ALA A 422 29.76 21.27 -16.61
CA ALA A 422 29.48 20.31 -15.59
C ALA A 422 28.36 20.84 -14.68
N ASN A 423 27.26 20.09 -14.57
CA ASN A 423 26.14 20.48 -13.69
C ASN A 423 26.15 19.64 -12.39
N PRO A 424 26.42 20.25 -11.22
CA PRO A 424 26.42 19.50 -9.96
C PRO A 424 25.05 18.88 -9.63
N MET A 425 23.95 19.48 -10.10
CA MET A 425 22.60 18.94 -9.94
C MET A 425 22.32 17.72 -10.86
N GLY A 426 23.10 17.54 -11.93
CA GLY A 426 22.90 16.42 -12.85
C GLY A 426 23.09 15.05 -12.21
N GLY A 427 23.93 14.97 -11.19
CA GLY A 427 24.19 13.71 -10.47
C GLY A 427 23.06 13.24 -9.56
N CYS A 428 22.30 14.16 -8.98
CA CYS A 428 21.16 13.80 -8.12
C CYS A 428 19.85 13.61 -8.90
N LEU A 429 19.79 14.11 -10.17
CA LEU A 429 18.58 14.03 -10.99
C LEU A 429 18.03 12.60 -11.17
N PRO A 430 18.86 11.59 -11.48
CA PRO A 430 18.39 10.20 -11.53
C PRO A 430 17.80 9.72 -10.21
N LEU A 431 18.42 10.08 -9.10
CA LEU A 431 17.94 9.70 -7.77
C LEU A 431 16.58 10.34 -7.43
N ILE A 432 16.44 11.65 -7.68
CA ILE A 432 15.18 12.37 -7.44
C ILE A 432 14.04 11.77 -8.25
N LEU A 433 14.28 11.41 -9.51
CA LEU A 433 13.28 10.80 -10.36
C LEU A 433 12.96 9.35 -9.93
N GLN A 434 13.94 8.65 -9.40
CA GLN A 434 13.80 7.27 -8.92
C GLN A 434 12.90 7.18 -7.68
N ILE A 435 12.86 8.23 -6.84
CA ILE A 435 12.12 8.22 -5.58
C ILE A 435 10.61 7.97 -5.79
N PRO A 436 9.86 8.72 -6.62
CA PRO A 436 8.45 8.44 -6.86
C PRO A 436 8.18 7.04 -7.42
N VAL A 437 9.03 6.59 -8.35
CA VAL A 437 8.93 5.26 -8.96
C VAL A 437 9.17 4.16 -7.91
N PHE A 438 10.19 4.35 -7.07
CA PHE A 438 10.48 3.42 -5.98
C PHE A 438 9.29 3.31 -5.02
N PHE A 439 8.74 4.43 -4.56
CA PHE A 439 7.59 4.39 -3.67
C PHE A 439 6.35 3.78 -4.32
N ALA A 440 6.14 4.01 -5.62
CA ALA A 440 5.05 3.38 -6.37
C ALA A 440 5.20 1.86 -6.40
N ILE A 441 6.37 1.36 -6.78
CA ILE A 441 6.66 -0.08 -6.83
C ILE A 441 6.63 -0.69 -5.42
N TYR A 442 7.20 0.00 -4.43
CA TYR A 442 7.12 -0.42 -3.02
C TYR A 442 5.66 -0.62 -2.58
N ARG A 443 4.80 0.38 -2.80
CA ARG A 443 3.39 0.30 -2.41
C ARG A 443 2.65 -0.82 -3.15
N VAL A 444 2.93 -1.00 -4.44
CA VAL A 444 2.35 -2.09 -5.23
C VAL A 444 2.77 -3.44 -4.69
N LEU A 445 4.08 -3.72 -4.58
CA LEU A 445 4.58 -5.02 -4.15
C LEU A 445 4.24 -5.33 -2.69
N TYR A 446 4.12 -4.30 -1.86
CA TYR A 446 3.78 -4.45 -0.46
C TYR A 446 2.31 -4.80 -0.24
N ASN A 447 1.39 -4.18 -1.01
CA ASN A 447 -0.06 -4.33 -0.82
C ASN A 447 -0.71 -5.38 -1.75
N ALA A 448 0.03 -5.91 -2.73
CA ALA A 448 -0.53 -6.87 -3.68
C ALA A 448 -0.75 -8.24 -3.02
N VAL A 449 -2.02 -8.58 -2.77
CA VAL A 449 -2.42 -9.92 -2.30
C VAL A 449 -2.09 -11.00 -3.32
N GLU A 450 -1.95 -10.63 -4.57
CA GLU A 450 -1.55 -11.50 -5.68
C GLU A 450 -0.20 -12.17 -5.44
N LEU A 451 0.74 -11.47 -4.77
CA LEU A 451 2.08 -11.96 -4.46
C LEU A 451 2.13 -12.90 -3.25
N LYS A 452 1.05 -12.92 -2.43
CA LYS A 452 1.01 -13.77 -1.22
C LYS A 452 1.09 -15.24 -1.59
N SER A 453 1.98 -15.96 -0.93
CA SER A 453 2.25 -17.39 -1.15
C SER A 453 2.57 -17.75 -2.62
N THR A 454 3.12 -16.80 -3.38
CA THR A 454 3.60 -17.05 -4.73
C THR A 454 5.13 -16.99 -4.78
N GLY A 455 5.73 -18.03 -5.36
CA GLY A 455 7.18 -18.17 -5.46
C GLY A 455 7.77 -17.45 -6.68
N TRP A 456 9.09 -17.38 -6.68
CA TRP A 456 9.88 -17.01 -7.87
C TRP A 456 10.66 -18.23 -8.37
N ILE A 457 11.88 -18.43 -7.86
CA ILE A 457 12.77 -19.56 -8.19
C ILE A 457 13.48 -20.03 -6.93
N LEU A 458 14.01 -21.25 -6.98
CA LEU A 458 14.83 -21.86 -5.92
C LEU A 458 14.12 -21.82 -4.56
N TRP A 459 14.70 -21.14 -3.59
CA TRP A 459 14.22 -21.07 -2.21
C TRP A 459 13.15 -20.00 -1.96
N ILE A 460 12.88 -19.12 -2.92
CA ILE A 460 11.86 -18.07 -2.78
C ILE A 460 10.49 -18.66 -3.13
N HIS A 461 9.78 -19.14 -2.13
CA HIS A 461 8.44 -19.73 -2.28
C HIS A 461 7.31 -18.74 -1.98
N ASP A 462 7.63 -17.58 -1.41
CA ASP A 462 6.68 -16.49 -1.16
C ASP A 462 7.37 -15.13 -1.30
N LEU A 463 6.94 -14.37 -2.32
CA LEU A 463 7.46 -13.02 -2.61
C LEU A 463 6.93 -11.96 -1.65
N SER A 464 5.86 -12.24 -0.90
CA SER A 464 5.23 -11.29 0.03
C SER A 464 5.86 -11.26 1.41
N VAL A 465 6.74 -12.20 1.72
CA VAL A 465 7.47 -12.30 2.99
C VAL A 465 8.97 -12.12 2.79
N MET A 466 9.72 -11.95 3.88
CA MET A 466 11.17 -11.83 3.81
C MET A 466 11.84 -13.09 3.25
N ASP A 467 12.99 -12.92 2.59
CA ASP A 467 13.83 -14.04 2.14
C ASP A 467 14.29 -14.87 3.35
N PRO A 468 13.91 -16.15 3.45
CA PRO A 468 14.21 -16.98 4.60
C PRO A 468 15.71 -17.24 4.81
N TYR A 469 16.53 -17.14 3.77
CA TYR A 469 17.99 -17.36 3.82
C TYR A 469 18.80 -16.08 3.71
N PHE A 470 18.18 -14.91 3.57
CA PHE A 470 18.81 -13.60 3.43
C PHE A 470 19.73 -13.45 2.20
N VAL A 471 19.65 -14.35 1.24
CA VAL A 471 20.49 -14.32 0.04
C VAL A 471 20.20 -13.11 -0.82
N LEU A 472 18.90 -12.81 -1.08
CA LEU A 472 18.52 -11.61 -1.84
C LEU A 472 18.96 -10.31 -1.18
N PRO A 473 18.78 -10.08 0.13
CA PRO A 473 19.29 -8.88 0.81
C PRO A 473 20.82 -8.76 0.70
N ILE A 474 21.56 -9.85 0.82
CA ILE A 474 23.02 -9.83 0.66
C ILE A 474 23.41 -9.48 -0.77
N LEU A 475 22.80 -10.12 -1.78
CA LEU A 475 23.02 -9.80 -3.19
C LEU A 475 22.66 -8.34 -3.51
N MET A 476 21.58 -7.82 -2.92
CA MET A 476 21.21 -6.43 -3.02
C MET A 476 22.30 -5.51 -2.46
N GLY A 477 22.82 -5.80 -1.26
CA GLY A 477 23.88 -5.02 -0.64
C GLY A 477 25.17 -5.02 -1.45
N VAL A 478 25.56 -6.19 -1.95
CA VAL A 478 26.76 -6.34 -2.83
C VAL A 478 26.56 -5.57 -4.14
N SER A 479 25.42 -5.72 -4.80
CA SER A 479 25.11 -4.98 -6.04
C SER A 479 25.04 -3.47 -5.82
N MET A 480 24.50 -3.02 -4.69
CA MET A 480 24.46 -1.62 -4.31
C MET A 480 25.88 -1.06 -4.08
N TYR A 481 26.74 -1.81 -3.39
CA TYR A 481 28.13 -1.44 -3.19
C TYR A 481 28.90 -1.38 -4.51
N MET A 482 28.72 -2.36 -5.40
CA MET A 482 29.34 -2.37 -6.74
C MET A 482 28.88 -1.17 -7.58
N SER A 483 27.60 -0.87 -7.58
CA SER A 483 27.05 0.31 -8.24
C SER A 483 27.68 1.60 -7.73
N GLN A 484 27.88 1.69 -6.41
CA GLN A 484 28.50 2.85 -5.77
C GLN A 484 29.98 3.00 -6.14
N VAL A 485 30.73 1.91 -6.22
CA VAL A 485 32.17 1.93 -6.62
C VAL A 485 32.33 2.37 -8.07
N LEU A 486 31.41 1.96 -8.96
CA LEU A 486 31.43 2.35 -10.38
C LEU A 486 30.99 3.79 -10.60
N THR A 487 30.20 4.35 -9.69
CA THR A 487 29.73 5.76 -9.79
C THR A 487 30.89 6.71 -9.40
N PRO A 488 31.14 7.76 -10.19
CA PRO A 488 32.19 8.73 -9.87
C PRO A 488 31.95 9.36 -8.48
N ASN A 489 32.95 9.28 -7.61
CA ASN A 489 32.89 9.93 -6.31
C ASN A 489 33.23 11.42 -6.47
N THR A 490 32.22 12.27 -6.35
CA THR A 490 32.35 13.75 -6.40
C THR A 490 32.37 14.38 -5.02
N ILE A 491 32.35 13.56 -3.95
CA ILE A 491 32.33 14.02 -2.56
C ILE A 491 33.76 14.42 -2.18
N ALA A 492 33.92 15.70 -1.86
CA ALA A 492 35.21 16.29 -1.54
C ALA A 492 35.67 15.98 -0.11
N ASP A 493 34.72 15.85 0.83
CA ASP A 493 35.01 15.57 2.24
C ASP A 493 35.25 14.05 2.46
N PRO A 494 36.44 13.66 3.00
CA PRO A 494 36.75 12.26 3.27
C PRO A 494 35.77 11.57 4.25
N THR A 495 35.24 12.34 5.20
CA THR A 495 34.30 11.81 6.20
C THR A 495 32.96 11.49 5.58
N GLN A 496 32.46 12.41 4.73
CA GLN A 496 31.25 12.20 3.93
C GLN A 496 31.40 10.98 3.03
N ALA A 497 32.55 10.85 2.35
CA ALA A 497 32.83 9.72 1.48
C ALA A 497 32.81 8.38 2.22
N LYS A 498 33.31 8.32 3.49
CA LYS A 498 33.22 7.11 4.33
C LYS A 498 31.79 6.77 4.71
N ILE A 499 31.00 7.78 5.10
CA ILE A 499 29.56 7.57 5.45
C ILE A 499 28.80 7.03 4.24
N PHE A 500 29.00 7.62 3.06
CA PHE A 500 28.35 7.12 1.83
C PHE A 500 28.76 5.69 1.51
N ARG A 501 30.01 5.28 1.74
CA ARG A 501 30.45 3.88 1.55
C ARG A 501 29.78 2.89 2.50
N LEU A 502 29.39 3.33 3.69
CA LEU A 502 28.68 2.49 4.67
C LEU A 502 27.20 2.34 4.35
N LEU A 503 26.64 3.25 3.54
CA LEU A 503 25.20 3.29 3.24
C LEU A 503 24.64 1.96 2.71
N PRO A 504 25.29 1.23 1.78
CA PRO A 504 24.81 -0.09 1.33
C PRO A 504 24.64 -1.10 2.48
N VAL A 505 25.54 -1.09 3.45
CA VAL A 505 25.46 -1.99 4.62
C VAL A 505 24.24 -1.63 5.48
N VAL A 506 24.06 -0.34 5.76
CA VAL A 506 22.91 0.14 6.55
C VAL A 506 21.59 -0.19 5.84
N PHE A 507 21.49 0.03 4.52
CA PHE A 507 20.31 -0.33 3.75
C PHE A 507 20.04 -1.83 3.73
N THR A 508 21.09 -2.64 3.60
CA THR A 508 20.96 -4.11 3.64
C THR A 508 20.38 -4.57 4.97
N LEU A 509 20.91 -4.07 6.10
CA LEU A 509 20.41 -4.40 7.44
C LEU A 509 18.95 -3.93 7.63
N PHE A 510 18.59 -2.78 7.10
CA PHE A 510 17.22 -2.27 7.17
C PHE A 510 16.25 -3.09 6.33
N LEU A 511 16.64 -3.46 5.10
CA LEU A 511 15.77 -4.16 4.15
C LEU A 511 15.75 -5.69 4.32
N ILE A 512 16.51 -6.23 5.28
CA ILE A 512 16.59 -7.68 5.50
C ILE A 512 15.25 -8.30 5.90
N THR A 513 14.37 -7.52 6.53
CA THR A 513 13.03 -7.95 6.97
C THR A 513 11.92 -7.65 5.96
N PHE A 514 12.27 -7.01 4.85
CA PHE A 514 11.29 -6.64 3.84
C PHE A 514 10.90 -7.81 2.93
N PRO A 515 9.72 -7.76 2.27
CA PRO A 515 9.28 -8.78 1.34
C PRO A 515 10.30 -9.07 0.24
N ALA A 516 10.50 -10.36 -0.05
CA ALA A 516 11.47 -10.82 -1.05
C ALA A 516 11.24 -10.21 -2.45
N GLY A 517 9.99 -9.97 -2.83
CA GLY A 517 9.65 -9.30 -4.09
C GLY A 517 10.20 -7.88 -4.19
N LEU A 518 10.19 -7.13 -3.09
CA LEU A 518 10.74 -5.78 -3.05
C LEU A 518 12.28 -5.80 -3.10
N VAL A 519 12.90 -6.71 -2.35
CA VAL A 519 14.36 -6.88 -2.36
C VAL A 519 14.84 -7.37 -3.73
N LEU A 520 14.08 -8.25 -4.40
CA LEU A 520 14.31 -8.67 -5.78
C LEU A 520 14.29 -7.48 -6.74
N TYR A 521 13.24 -6.65 -6.68
CA TYR A 521 13.16 -5.42 -7.47
C TYR A 521 14.41 -4.55 -7.29
N TRP A 522 14.82 -4.34 -6.02
CA TRP A 522 15.99 -3.49 -5.73
C TRP A 522 17.29 -4.10 -6.26
N THR A 523 17.48 -5.40 -6.06
CA THR A 523 18.67 -6.13 -6.56
C THR A 523 18.79 -5.99 -8.08
N VAL A 524 17.69 -6.28 -8.80
CA VAL A 524 17.63 -6.19 -10.27
C VAL A 524 17.84 -4.75 -10.74
N ASN A 525 17.25 -3.79 -10.04
CA ASN A 525 17.43 -2.36 -10.32
C ASN A 525 18.91 -1.93 -10.19
N ASN A 526 19.62 -2.42 -9.17
CA ASN A 526 21.05 -2.16 -9.01
C ASN A 526 21.88 -2.82 -10.13
N ILE A 527 21.57 -4.07 -10.50
CA ILE A 527 22.25 -4.78 -11.59
C ILE A 527 22.09 -4.00 -12.91
N PHE A 528 20.89 -3.56 -13.23
CA PHE A 528 20.67 -2.72 -14.42
C PHE A 528 21.38 -1.36 -14.34
N SER A 529 21.50 -0.77 -13.13
CA SER A 529 22.30 0.43 -12.93
C SER A 529 23.77 0.21 -13.24
N ILE A 530 24.33 -0.92 -12.79
CA ILE A 530 25.73 -1.32 -13.06
C ILE A 530 25.93 -1.48 -14.57
N LEU A 531 25.07 -2.23 -15.24
CA LEU A 531 25.15 -2.45 -16.69
C LEU A 531 25.06 -1.11 -17.46
N GLN A 532 24.12 -0.27 -17.08
CA GLN A 532 23.95 1.06 -17.68
C GLN A 532 25.21 1.93 -17.48
N GLN A 533 25.78 1.94 -16.28
CA GLN A 533 26.99 2.69 -15.97
C GLN A 533 28.18 2.19 -16.79
N LEU A 534 28.35 0.88 -16.93
CA LEU A 534 29.42 0.29 -17.73
C LEU A 534 29.30 0.66 -19.22
N ILE A 535 28.08 0.62 -19.75
CA ILE A 535 27.81 1.02 -21.15
C ILE A 535 28.16 2.49 -21.35
N ILE A 536 27.70 3.38 -20.46
CA ILE A 536 27.94 4.82 -20.57
C ILE A 536 29.43 5.12 -20.43
N ASN A 537 30.14 4.50 -19.48
CA ASN A 537 31.59 4.68 -19.33
C ASN A 537 32.32 4.32 -20.63
N ARG A 538 32.02 3.16 -21.24
CA ARG A 538 32.61 2.74 -22.51
C ARG A 538 32.29 3.71 -23.66
N MET A 539 31.08 4.21 -23.74
CA MET A 539 30.67 5.19 -24.76
C MET A 539 31.45 6.50 -24.60
N MET A 540 31.63 6.99 -23.39
CA MET A 540 32.38 8.21 -23.09
C MET A 540 33.89 8.06 -23.40
N GLU A 541 34.47 6.91 -23.03
CA GLU A 541 35.87 6.61 -23.34
C GLU A 541 36.11 6.57 -24.85
N ARG A 542 35.21 5.92 -25.61
CA ARG A 542 35.31 5.91 -27.09
C ARG A 542 35.18 7.31 -27.68
N LYS A 543 34.23 8.12 -27.21
CA LYS A 543 34.08 9.50 -27.66
C LYS A 543 35.33 10.32 -27.40
N LYS A 544 35.91 10.20 -26.21
CA LYS A 544 37.16 10.91 -25.85
C LYS A 544 38.34 10.46 -26.72
N ALA A 545 38.45 9.17 -27.01
CA ALA A 545 39.48 8.64 -27.91
C ALA A 545 39.35 9.20 -29.35
N LEU A 546 38.12 9.32 -29.85
CA LEU A 546 37.85 9.91 -31.16
C LEU A 546 38.22 11.42 -31.19
N GLU A 547 37.81 12.19 -30.18
CA GLU A 547 38.15 13.61 -30.07
C GLU A 547 39.69 13.85 -30.04
N ILE A 548 40.42 12.99 -29.31
CA ILE A 548 41.90 13.05 -29.26
C ILE A 548 42.48 12.70 -30.62
N ALA A 549 41.94 11.71 -31.32
CA ALA A 549 42.41 11.33 -32.66
C ALA A 549 42.16 12.45 -33.69
N GLU A 550 40.99 13.10 -33.68
CA GLU A 550 40.66 14.24 -34.53
C GLU A 550 41.56 15.44 -34.25
N HIS A 551 41.81 15.80 -32.99
CA HIS A 551 42.74 16.85 -32.61
C HIS A 551 44.16 16.58 -33.11
N LYS A 552 44.63 15.33 -33.01
CA LYS A 552 45.94 14.92 -33.47
C LYS A 552 46.06 15.01 -35.00
N HIS A 553 44.98 14.62 -35.70
CA HIS A 553 44.94 14.73 -37.16
C HIS A 553 44.98 16.21 -37.62
N HIS A 554 44.20 17.06 -36.98
CA HIS A 554 44.15 18.49 -37.27
C HIS A 554 45.50 19.19 -36.98
N HIS A 555 46.21 18.82 -35.90
CA HIS A 555 47.55 19.32 -35.60
C HIS A 555 48.58 18.94 -36.67
N ILE A 556 48.52 17.70 -37.16
CA ILE A 556 49.43 17.20 -38.22
C ILE A 556 49.15 17.92 -39.54
N GLU A 557 47.90 18.21 -39.85
CA GLU A 557 47.49 18.90 -41.08
C GLU A 557 47.88 20.38 -41.06
N VAL A 558 47.74 21.06 -39.93
CA VAL A 558 48.22 22.46 -39.74
C VAL A 558 49.72 22.55 -39.82
N GLU A 559 50.46 21.57 -39.27
CA GLU A 559 51.95 21.56 -39.35
C GLU A 559 52.48 21.26 -40.78
N LYS A 560 51.78 20.41 -41.54
CA LYS A 560 52.03 20.19 -42.95
C LYS A 560 51.81 21.47 -43.80
N ASN A 561 50.68 22.12 -43.62
CA ASN A 561 50.33 23.35 -44.33
C ASN A 561 51.26 24.52 -43.97
N HIS A 562 51.84 24.53 -42.77
CA HIS A 562 52.82 25.55 -42.37
C HIS A 562 54.19 25.29 -43.00
N LYS A 563 54.61 24.03 -43.16
CA LYS A 563 55.86 23.66 -43.86
C LYS A 563 55.78 23.83 -45.35
N GLU A 564 54.62 23.74 -45.98
CA GLU A 564 54.42 24.02 -47.40
C GLU A 564 54.42 25.54 -47.73
N LYS A 565 54.01 26.41 -46.82
CA LYS A 565 54.03 27.88 -46.98
C LYS A 565 55.37 28.51 -46.66
N THR A 566 56.33 27.79 -46.11
CA THR A 566 57.68 28.28 -45.78
C THR A 566 58.77 27.74 -46.73
N LYS A 567 58.38 26.98 -47.73
CA LYS A 567 59.19 26.68 -48.94
C LYS A 567 58.73 27.54 -50.08
#